data_5881da6a3d213c90dc06daf2a71785bb
#
_entry.id   5881da6a3d213c90dc06daf2a71785bb
#
_cell.length_a   1.000
_cell.length_b   1.000
_cell.length_c   1.000
_cell.angle_alpha   90.00
_cell.angle_beta   90.00
_cell.angle_gamma   90.00
#
_symmetry.space_group_name_H-M   'P 1'
#
loop_
_entity.id
_entity.type
_entity.pdbx_description
1 polymer ?
#
loop_
_entity_poly.entity_id
_entity_poly.type
_entity_poly.pdbx_seq_one_letter_code
_entity_poly.pdbx_strand_id
1 'polypeptide(L)'
;MRAVQVLMTKTAGATTVLAACLVAGCAGSPFGASHVPAPREASLAQDWTYRIGPLDTLNIFVWRNADLSQTVTVRPDGKFSTPLVKEYPAAGKTPPELARELEQQLGEFVRDPLVTVTVSGFSGEYADQVRVVGEAVRPTATPYRTRMTALDLLIQVGGLTPFAAGNRAVLVRYAAGKEDEFRLRLDDLVRDGDISANVALQPGDVVIIPEAWF
;
A
#
# COMPACT_ATOMS: atom_id res chain seq x y z
N MET A 1 -21.28 -74.03 -1.56
CA MET A 1 -21.08 -74.87 -2.74
C MET A 1 -19.92 -74.29 -3.54
N ARG A 2 -18.85 -75.17 -3.70
CA ARG A 2 -17.80 -75.16 -4.72
C ARG A 2 -16.98 -73.90 -4.89
N ALA A 3 -15.74 -73.70 -4.36
CA ALA A 3 -14.49 -74.40 -4.55
C ALA A 3 -14.07 -74.57 -6.04
N VAL A 4 -12.94 -73.98 -6.44
CA VAL A 4 -11.83 -74.44 -7.31
C VAL A 4 -10.79 -73.33 -7.32
N GLN A 5 -9.73 -73.33 -6.70
CA GLN A 5 -8.38 -73.96 -6.72
C GLN A 5 -7.64 -73.87 -8.08
N VAL A 6 -6.38 -73.37 -7.92
CA VAL A 6 -5.13 -73.75 -8.56
C VAL A 6 -4.77 -72.99 -9.85
N LEU A 7 -3.63 -72.36 -10.00
CA LEU A 7 -2.30 -72.98 -10.17
C LEU A 7 -1.16 -71.91 -10.06
N MET A 8 -0.06 -72.36 -9.39
CA MET A 8 1.25 -71.70 -9.37
C MET A 8 1.96 -71.82 -10.73
N THR A 9 2.72 -70.79 -11.10
CA THR A 9 4.04 -71.03 -11.74
C THR A 9 5.04 -69.93 -11.31
N LYS A 10 6.14 -70.36 -10.74
CA LYS A 10 7.37 -69.61 -10.49
C LYS A 10 8.13 -69.46 -11.82
N THR A 11 8.65 -68.20 -12.03
CA THR A 11 9.90 -68.05 -12.78
C THR A 11 10.73 -66.94 -12.17
N ALA A 12 11.95 -67.31 -11.81
CA ALA A 12 12.98 -66.40 -11.31
C ALA A 12 13.55 -65.54 -12.47
N GLY A 13 13.73 -64.28 -12.25
CA GLY A 13 14.46 -63.40 -13.15
C GLY A 13 15.06 -62.24 -12.34
N ALA A 14 16.32 -62.41 -11.99
CA ALA A 14 17.15 -61.43 -11.37
C ALA A 14 17.40 -60.28 -12.37
N THR A 15 16.92 -59.07 -12.09
CA THR A 15 17.36 -57.90 -12.81
C THR A 15 17.74 -56.82 -11.80
N THR A 16 19.04 -56.62 -11.73
CA THR A 16 19.73 -55.60 -10.97
C THR A 16 19.27 -54.22 -11.46
N VAL A 17 18.49 -53.47 -10.68
CA VAL A 17 18.15 -52.07 -10.97
C VAL A 17 19.13 -51.19 -10.21
N LEU A 18 20.01 -50.56 -10.97
CA LEU A 18 20.96 -49.54 -10.55
C LEU A 18 20.19 -48.31 -10.14
N ALA A 19 20.08 -48.03 -8.84
CA ALA A 19 19.46 -46.78 -8.32
C ALA A 19 20.40 -45.61 -8.53
N ALA A 20 20.17 -44.83 -9.59
CA ALA A 20 20.80 -43.55 -9.77
C ALA A 20 20.10 -42.54 -8.85
N CYS A 21 20.72 -42.22 -7.71
CA CYS A 21 20.35 -41.09 -6.87
C CYS A 21 20.65 -39.78 -7.60
N LEU A 22 19.65 -39.18 -8.25
CA LEU A 22 19.68 -37.79 -8.68
C LEU A 22 19.51 -36.91 -7.43
N VAL A 23 20.62 -36.43 -6.89
CA VAL A 23 20.64 -35.34 -5.90
C VAL A 23 20.30 -34.07 -6.66
N ALA A 24 19.02 -33.72 -6.70
CA ALA A 24 18.56 -32.38 -7.10
C ALA A 24 18.96 -31.41 -5.97
N GLY A 25 20.14 -30.80 -6.09
CA GLY A 25 20.58 -29.72 -5.22
C GLY A 25 19.69 -28.50 -5.46
N CYS A 26 18.76 -28.26 -4.55
CA CYS A 26 18.13 -26.94 -4.42
C CYS A 26 19.17 -25.96 -3.90
N ALA A 27 19.93 -25.33 -4.80
CA ALA A 27 20.67 -24.12 -4.50
C ALA A 27 19.66 -22.96 -4.41
N GLY A 28 19.01 -22.84 -3.26
CA GLY A 28 18.25 -21.64 -2.91
C GLY A 28 19.25 -20.51 -2.70
N SER A 29 19.27 -19.54 -3.60
CA SER A 29 20.02 -18.30 -3.40
C SER A 29 19.43 -17.55 -2.20
N PRO A 30 20.25 -17.22 -1.15
CA PRO A 30 19.75 -16.55 0.05
C PRO A 30 19.42 -15.05 -0.16
N PHE A 31 19.45 -14.54 -1.38
CA PHE A 31 19.11 -13.17 -1.77
C PHE A 31 18.27 -13.16 -3.05
N GLY A 32 17.22 -13.92 -3.08
CA GLY A 32 16.26 -13.91 -4.18
C GLY A 32 15.00 -13.17 -3.75
N ALA A 33 14.91 -11.84 -3.97
CA ALA A 33 13.61 -11.19 -4.02
C ALA A 33 12.74 -11.97 -5.00
N SER A 34 11.62 -12.49 -4.52
CA SER A 34 10.68 -13.25 -5.34
C SER A 34 10.28 -12.42 -6.55
N HIS A 35 10.56 -12.90 -7.76
CA HIS A 35 10.11 -12.27 -9.00
C HIS A 35 8.60 -12.47 -9.18
N VAL A 36 7.82 -12.01 -8.23
CA VAL A 36 6.38 -11.92 -8.41
C VAL A 36 6.14 -10.52 -8.97
N PRO A 37 5.69 -10.38 -10.23
CA PRO A 37 5.30 -9.07 -10.72
C PRO A 37 4.23 -8.52 -9.80
N ALA A 38 4.41 -7.27 -9.36
CA ALA A 38 3.41 -6.60 -8.53
C ALA A 38 2.04 -6.71 -9.23
N PRO A 39 0.97 -7.09 -8.52
CA PRO A 39 -0.32 -7.34 -9.13
C PRO A 39 -0.81 -6.11 -9.86
N ARG A 40 -0.95 -6.25 -11.17
CA ARG A 40 -1.24 -5.15 -12.11
C ARG A 40 -2.68 -4.65 -12.04
N GLU A 41 -3.63 -5.51 -11.63
CA GLU A 41 -5.06 -5.21 -11.72
C GLU A 41 -5.87 -5.56 -10.47
N ALA A 42 -5.48 -6.54 -9.68
CA ALA A 42 -6.27 -6.98 -8.52
C ALA A 42 -6.40 -5.92 -7.40
N SER A 43 -5.51 -4.94 -7.39
CA SER A 43 -5.48 -3.84 -6.41
C SER A 43 -6.30 -2.62 -6.80
N LEU A 44 -6.75 -2.53 -8.05
CA LEU A 44 -7.54 -1.38 -8.52
C LEU A 44 -8.99 -1.37 -7.99
N ALA A 45 -9.42 -2.48 -7.40
CA ALA A 45 -10.79 -2.70 -6.94
C ALA A 45 -10.99 -2.51 -5.42
N GLN A 46 -9.96 -2.16 -4.67
CA GLN A 46 -10.16 -1.80 -3.27
C GLN A 46 -10.79 -0.40 -3.21
N ASP A 47 -11.99 -0.31 -2.66
CA ASP A 47 -12.64 0.94 -2.24
C ASP A 47 -11.84 1.55 -1.08
N TRP A 48 -10.69 2.14 -1.43
CA TRP A 48 -9.90 2.88 -0.47
C TRP A 48 -10.65 4.15 -0.08
N THR A 49 -10.92 4.29 1.22
CA THR A 49 -11.60 5.46 1.78
C THR A 49 -10.60 6.27 2.56
N TYR A 50 -10.50 7.54 2.24
CA TYR A 50 -9.63 8.47 2.94
C TYR A 50 -10.01 8.57 4.42
N ARG A 51 -9.01 8.47 5.29
CA ARG A 51 -9.12 8.72 6.72
C ARG A 51 -8.29 9.93 7.10
N ILE A 52 -8.86 10.75 7.96
CA ILE A 52 -8.20 11.96 8.47
C ILE A 52 -6.96 11.54 9.24
N GLY A 53 -5.82 12.12 8.88
CA GLY A 53 -4.53 11.92 9.55
C GLY A 53 -4.10 13.12 10.39
N PRO A 54 -3.04 12.94 11.21
CA PRO A 54 -2.36 14.05 11.83
C PRO A 54 -1.85 15.05 10.79
N LEU A 55 -1.88 16.35 11.13
CA LEU A 55 -1.49 17.48 10.28
C LEU A 55 -2.44 17.78 9.12
N ASP A 56 -3.53 17.05 8.96
CA ASP A 56 -4.57 17.42 8.01
C ASP A 56 -5.22 18.74 8.41
N THR A 57 -5.58 19.52 7.40
CA THR A 57 -6.34 20.74 7.59
C THR A 57 -7.81 20.51 7.27
N LEU A 58 -8.64 20.67 8.28
CA LEU A 58 -10.09 20.46 8.20
C LEU A 58 -10.80 21.81 8.15
N ASN A 59 -11.73 21.96 7.22
CA ASN A 59 -12.69 23.05 7.23
C ASN A 59 -14.00 22.50 7.79
N ILE A 60 -14.37 22.94 8.97
CA ILE A 60 -15.60 22.58 9.67
C ILE A 60 -16.60 23.70 9.45
N PHE A 61 -17.67 23.40 8.74
CA PHE A 61 -18.75 24.34 8.47
C PHE A 61 -20.01 23.91 9.22
N VAL A 62 -20.54 24.81 10.06
CA VAL A 62 -21.78 24.61 10.82
C VAL A 62 -22.86 25.50 10.25
N TRP A 63 -23.89 24.89 9.69
CA TRP A 63 -24.98 25.62 9.04
C TRP A 63 -25.65 26.60 9.99
N ARG A 64 -25.85 27.87 9.55
CA ARG A 64 -26.43 28.99 10.33
C ARG A 64 -25.66 29.40 11.59
N ASN A 65 -24.45 28.90 11.80
CA ASN A 65 -23.61 29.21 12.94
C ASN A 65 -22.18 29.53 12.48
N ALA A 66 -22.00 30.74 11.97
CA ALA A 66 -20.68 31.21 11.48
C ALA A 66 -19.61 31.19 12.56
N ASP A 67 -19.97 31.53 13.80
CA ASP A 67 -19.06 31.57 14.94
C ASP A 67 -18.51 30.20 15.35
N LEU A 68 -19.18 29.11 14.93
CA LEU A 68 -18.74 27.73 15.15
C LEU A 68 -18.02 27.14 13.91
N SER A 69 -18.10 27.85 12.78
CA SER A 69 -17.47 27.42 11.53
C SER A 69 -16.03 27.93 11.49
N GLN A 70 -15.08 27.01 11.31
CA GLN A 70 -13.65 27.36 11.26
C GLN A 70 -12.79 26.31 10.55
N THR A 71 -11.59 26.74 10.18
CA THR A 71 -10.55 25.85 9.69
C THR A 71 -9.62 25.49 10.85
N VAL A 72 -9.39 24.20 11.03
CA VAL A 72 -8.53 23.66 12.09
C VAL A 72 -7.52 22.69 11.51
N THR A 73 -6.35 22.60 12.13
CA THR A 73 -5.36 21.56 11.81
C THR A 73 -5.40 20.48 12.87
N VAL A 74 -5.45 19.22 12.43
CA VAL A 74 -5.35 18.06 13.31
C VAL A 74 -3.95 18.01 13.91
N ARG A 75 -3.87 17.99 15.22
CA ARG A 75 -2.59 17.97 15.95
C ARG A 75 -1.87 16.62 15.72
N PRO A 76 -0.55 16.55 15.97
CA PRO A 76 0.20 15.29 15.85
C PRO A 76 -0.33 14.13 16.70
N ASP A 77 -1.09 14.44 17.78
CA ASP A 77 -1.77 13.45 18.62
C ASP A 77 -3.12 12.97 18.04
N GLY A 78 -3.45 13.41 16.82
CA GLY A 78 -4.69 13.03 16.11
C GLY A 78 -5.94 13.74 16.58
N LYS A 79 -5.82 14.75 17.45
CA LYS A 79 -6.95 15.52 17.98
C LYS A 79 -6.99 16.94 17.42
N PHE A 80 -8.14 17.58 17.54
CA PHE A 80 -8.32 18.98 17.27
C PHE A 80 -9.26 19.63 18.29
N SER A 81 -9.37 20.96 18.28
CA SER A 81 -10.31 21.71 19.13
C SER A 81 -11.04 22.75 18.30
N THR A 82 -12.33 22.91 18.60
CA THR A 82 -13.19 23.97 18.05
C THR A 82 -13.88 24.71 19.20
N PRO A 83 -14.55 25.84 18.96
CA PRO A 83 -15.46 26.39 19.95
C PRO A 83 -16.46 25.33 20.41
N LEU A 84 -16.69 25.23 21.71
CA LEU A 84 -17.55 24.26 22.39
C LEU A 84 -17.07 22.79 22.38
N VAL A 85 -16.19 22.38 21.47
CA VAL A 85 -15.70 20.99 21.41
C VAL A 85 -14.18 20.98 21.62
N LYS A 86 -13.75 20.49 22.79
CA LYS A 86 -12.34 20.47 23.18
C LYS A 86 -11.73 19.09 22.97
N GLU A 87 -10.49 19.05 22.42
CA GLU A 87 -9.67 17.83 22.31
C GLU A 87 -10.38 16.63 21.68
N TYR A 88 -11.06 16.86 20.57
CA TYR A 88 -11.83 15.84 19.89
C TYR A 88 -10.94 14.99 18.96
N PRO A 89 -11.04 13.63 18.99
CA PRO A 89 -10.27 12.77 18.12
C PRO A 89 -10.80 12.82 16.68
N ALA A 90 -9.93 13.14 15.72
CA ALA A 90 -10.23 13.13 14.29
C ALA A 90 -9.50 12.04 13.52
N ALA A 91 -8.26 11.72 13.91
CA ALA A 91 -7.45 10.74 13.22
C ALA A 91 -8.12 9.37 13.12
N GLY A 92 -7.99 8.72 11.96
CA GLY A 92 -8.59 7.42 11.64
C GLY A 92 -10.06 7.46 11.24
N LYS A 93 -10.74 8.61 11.35
CA LYS A 93 -12.15 8.80 10.96
C LYS A 93 -12.25 9.32 9.53
N THR A 94 -13.35 9.01 8.87
CA THR A 94 -13.70 9.65 7.62
C THR A 94 -14.36 11.01 7.89
N PRO A 95 -14.29 11.98 6.95
CA PRO A 95 -14.96 13.28 7.12
C PRO A 95 -16.46 13.18 7.43
N PRO A 96 -17.25 12.28 6.80
CA PRO A 96 -18.67 12.12 7.14
C PRO A 96 -18.92 11.52 8.53
N GLU A 97 -18.03 10.64 9.01
CA GLU A 97 -18.11 10.11 10.39
C GLU A 97 -17.86 11.22 11.39
N LEU A 98 -16.78 12.00 11.18
CA LEU A 98 -16.47 13.14 12.04
C LEU A 98 -17.60 14.18 12.06
N ALA A 99 -18.21 14.47 10.90
CA ALA A 99 -19.33 15.42 10.81
C ALA A 99 -20.50 14.99 11.70
N ARG A 100 -20.93 13.71 11.62
CA ARG A 100 -22.01 13.16 12.42
C ARG A 100 -21.73 13.20 13.94
N GLU A 101 -20.49 12.90 14.31
CA GLU A 101 -20.09 12.95 15.71
C GLU A 101 -20.07 14.39 16.24
N LEU A 102 -19.62 15.35 15.42
CA LEU A 102 -19.66 16.78 15.78
C LEU A 102 -21.10 17.29 15.91
N GLU A 103 -22.02 16.84 15.03
CA GLU A 103 -23.46 17.15 15.17
C GLU A 103 -24.01 16.71 16.50
N GLN A 104 -23.64 15.50 16.96
CA GLN A 104 -24.06 14.98 18.27
C GLN A 104 -23.50 15.83 19.42
N GLN A 105 -22.20 16.19 19.38
CA GLN A 105 -21.56 16.99 20.43
C GLN A 105 -22.11 18.42 20.47
N LEU A 106 -22.30 19.04 19.32
CA LEU A 106 -22.84 20.39 19.24
C LEU A 106 -24.33 20.44 19.56
N GLY A 107 -25.07 19.35 19.43
CA GLY A 107 -26.47 19.21 19.77
C GLY A 107 -26.80 19.51 21.23
N GLU A 108 -25.80 19.44 22.14
CA GLU A 108 -25.94 19.85 23.54
C GLU A 108 -26.05 21.38 23.67
N PHE A 109 -25.52 22.15 22.72
CA PHE A 109 -25.40 23.63 22.77
C PHE A 109 -26.25 24.32 21.72
N VAL A 110 -26.49 23.67 20.58
CA VAL A 110 -27.17 24.21 19.41
C VAL A 110 -28.30 23.29 19.01
N ARG A 111 -29.46 23.86 18.69
CA ARG A 111 -30.60 23.07 18.21
C ARG A 111 -30.38 22.67 16.76
N ASP A 112 -30.49 21.36 16.47
CA ASP A 112 -30.40 20.75 15.13
C ASP A 112 -29.18 21.23 14.33
N PRO A 113 -27.94 21.08 14.86
CA PRO A 113 -26.75 21.48 14.14
C PRO A 113 -26.53 20.60 12.91
N LEU A 114 -26.28 21.20 11.76
CA LEU A 114 -25.86 20.49 10.54
C LEU A 114 -24.40 20.83 10.27
N VAL A 115 -23.53 19.81 10.29
CA VAL A 115 -22.09 19.99 10.18
C VAL A 115 -21.58 19.38 8.87
N THR A 116 -20.74 20.13 8.17
CA THR A 116 -19.99 19.62 7.03
C THR A 116 -18.50 19.70 7.34
N VAL A 117 -17.78 18.59 7.17
CA VAL A 117 -16.33 18.53 7.33
C VAL A 117 -15.70 18.30 5.95
N THR A 118 -14.81 19.22 5.55
CA THR A 118 -14.06 19.15 4.30
C THR A 118 -12.57 19.17 4.63
N VAL A 119 -11.80 18.26 4.01
CA VAL A 119 -10.34 18.27 4.13
C VAL A 119 -9.77 19.18 3.04
N SER A 120 -8.99 20.17 3.43
CA SER A 120 -8.37 21.16 2.51
C SER A 120 -6.85 20.97 2.37
N GLY A 121 -6.19 20.38 3.36
CA GLY A 121 -4.78 20.01 3.32
C GLY A 121 -4.63 18.54 3.70
N PHE A 122 -4.14 17.74 2.76
CA PHE A 122 -4.03 16.29 2.91
C PHE A 122 -2.60 15.93 3.29
N SER A 123 -2.35 15.60 4.55
CA SER A 123 -1.12 14.93 4.98
C SER A 123 -1.33 13.42 5.05
N GLY A 124 -2.53 12.99 5.47
CA GLY A 124 -2.92 11.61 5.62
C GLY A 124 -2.17 10.89 6.77
N GLU A 125 -2.57 9.68 7.06
CA GLU A 125 -1.79 8.83 7.95
C GLU A 125 -0.50 8.34 7.27
N TYR A 126 0.54 8.07 8.05
CA TYR A 126 1.79 7.49 7.51
C TYR A 126 1.54 6.13 6.82
N ALA A 127 0.55 5.39 7.28
CA ALA A 127 0.12 4.14 6.66
C ALA A 127 -0.49 4.33 5.27
N ASP A 128 -1.01 5.53 4.98
CA ASP A 128 -1.63 5.87 3.69
C ASP A 128 -0.68 6.63 2.73
N GLN A 129 0.58 6.81 3.13
CA GLN A 129 1.57 7.47 2.28
C GLN A 129 2.36 6.46 1.45
N VAL A 130 2.65 6.81 0.20
CA VAL A 130 3.65 6.13 -0.62
C VAL A 130 4.97 6.88 -0.46
N ARG A 131 6.04 6.14 -0.17
CA ARG A 131 7.35 6.71 0.13
C ARG A 131 8.38 6.29 -0.92
N VAL A 132 9.24 7.23 -1.31
CA VAL A 132 10.35 6.96 -2.22
C VAL A 132 11.65 7.28 -1.52
N VAL A 133 12.59 6.34 -1.59
CA VAL A 133 13.91 6.44 -1.00
C VAL A 133 14.98 6.09 -2.05
N GLY A 134 16.13 6.75 -1.98
CA GLY A 134 17.27 6.50 -2.87
C GLY A 134 17.29 7.43 -4.08
N GLU A 135 17.68 6.91 -5.24
CA GLU A 135 18.04 7.64 -6.46
C GLU A 135 16.83 8.15 -7.27
N ALA A 136 15.89 8.82 -6.61
CA ALA A 136 14.91 9.69 -7.25
C ALA A 136 15.38 11.14 -7.21
N VAL A 137 14.94 11.98 -8.15
CA VAL A 137 15.33 13.41 -8.20
C VAL A 137 14.92 14.15 -6.92
N ARG A 138 13.76 13.83 -6.36
CA ARG A 138 13.25 14.37 -5.10
C ARG A 138 12.62 13.25 -4.26
N PRO A 139 13.43 12.46 -3.52
CA PRO A 139 12.90 11.45 -2.62
C PRO A 139 11.93 12.11 -1.62
N THR A 140 10.73 11.57 -1.50
CA THR A 140 9.69 12.15 -0.66
C THR A 140 8.65 11.11 -0.25
N ALA A 141 7.85 11.45 0.76
CA ALA A 141 6.60 10.79 1.07
C ALA A 141 5.44 11.59 0.45
N THR A 142 4.51 10.92 -0.19
CA THR A 142 3.34 11.51 -0.83
C THR A 142 2.07 10.77 -0.40
N PRO A 143 0.96 11.48 -0.12
CA PRO A 143 -0.31 10.83 0.16
C PRO A 143 -0.73 9.93 -1.01
N TYR A 144 -1.19 8.73 -0.70
CA TYR A 144 -1.72 7.82 -1.70
C TYR A 144 -2.97 8.43 -2.38
N ARG A 145 -3.10 8.22 -3.67
CA ARG A 145 -4.30 8.56 -4.44
C ARG A 145 -4.87 7.30 -5.05
N THR A 146 -6.20 7.20 -5.07
CA THR A 146 -6.88 6.06 -5.69
C THR A 146 -6.35 5.80 -7.10
N ARG A 147 -5.97 4.55 -7.37
CA ARG A 147 -5.38 4.09 -8.64
C ARG A 147 -3.99 4.65 -8.95
N MET A 148 -3.25 5.08 -7.95
CA MET A 148 -1.88 5.55 -8.11
C MET A 148 -0.99 4.43 -8.64
N THR A 149 -0.15 4.75 -9.60
CA THR A 149 0.80 3.82 -10.23
C THR A 149 2.25 4.25 -9.98
N ALA A 150 3.20 3.38 -10.31
CA ALA A 150 4.62 3.70 -10.24
C ALA A 150 4.99 4.88 -11.15
N LEU A 151 4.34 5.01 -12.31
CA LEU A 151 4.57 6.14 -13.21
C LEU A 151 4.09 7.47 -12.58
N ASP A 152 2.91 7.47 -11.94
CA ASP A 152 2.41 8.66 -11.24
C ASP A 152 3.35 9.11 -10.12
N LEU A 153 3.90 8.13 -9.39
CA LEU A 153 4.88 8.37 -8.34
C LEU A 153 6.17 8.99 -8.92
N LEU A 154 6.69 8.43 -10.02
CA LEU A 154 7.89 8.95 -10.69
C LEU A 154 7.70 10.38 -11.19
N ILE A 155 6.51 10.71 -11.72
CA ILE A 155 6.18 12.10 -12.12
C ILE A 155 6.25 13.03 -10.90
N GLN A 156 5.73 12.62 -9.75
CA GLN A 156 5.74 13.45 -8.53
C GLN A 156 7.14 13.68 -7.97
N VAL A 157 8.00 12.66 -7.98
CA VAL A 157 9.37 12.78 -7.50
C VAL A 157 10.34 13.39 -8.53
N GLY A 158 9.84 13.69 -9.73
CA GLY A 158 10.64 14.31 -10.81
C GLY A 158 11.49 13.32 -11.61
N GLY A 159 11.19 12.01 -11.53
CA GLY A 159 11.90 10.95 -12.24
C GLY A 159 13.07 10.35 -11.49
N LEU A 160 13.86 9.57 -12.20
CA LEU A 160 15.08 8.92 -11.73
C LEU A 160 16.30 9.83 -11.91
N THR A 161 17.28 9.74 -11.01
CA THR A 161 18.58 10.39 -11.22
C THR A 161 19.37 9.68 -12.33
N PRO A 162 20.40 10.31 -12.91
CA PRO A 162 21.32 9.63 -13.84
C PRO A 162 22.05 8.43 -13.24
N PHE A 163 22.16 8.39 -11.91
CA PHE A 163 22.86 7.34 -11.18
C PHE A 163 21.92 6.23 -10.69
N ALA A 164 20.63 6.35 -10.96
CA ALA A 164 19.64 5.38 -10.52
C ALA A 164 19.77 4.03 -11.25
N ALA A 165 19.68 2.93 -10.51
CA ALA A 165 19.48 1.60 -11.04
C ALA A 165 17.98 1.25 -11.04
N GLY A 166 17.20 1.89 -11.91
CA GLY A 166 15.74 1.80 -11.90
C GLY A 166 15.20 0.38 -12.07
N ASN A 167 15.87 -0.48 -12.83
CA ASN A 167 15.46 -1.88 -13.00
C ASN A 167 15.88 -2.79 -11.82
N ARG A 168 16.58 -2.25 -10.82
CA ARG A 168 16.85 -2.89 -9.53
C ARG A 168 16.03 -2.29 -8.40
N ALA A 169 15.14 -1.37 -8.69
CA ALA A 169 14.24 -0.80 -7.70
C ALA A 169 13.34 -1.87 -7.09
N VAL A 170 13.03 -1.70 -5.81
CA VAL A 170 12.21 -2.62 -5.02
C VAL A 170 11.01 -1.88 -4.45
N LEU A 171 9.85 -2.47 -4.61
CA LEU A 171 8.63 -2.08 -3.92
C LEU A 171 8.47 -2.97 -2.69
N VAL A 172 8.50 -2.37 -1.52
CA VAL A 172 8.22 -3.03 -0.24
C VAL A 172 6.79 -2.71 0.16
N ARG A 173 6.01 -3.76 0.37
CA ARG A 173 4.59 -3.67 0.75
C ARG A 173 4.34 -4.40 2.05
N TYR A 174 3.72 -3.71 2.99
CA TYR A 174 3.32 -4.29 4.26
C TYR A 174 1.83 -4.62 4.22
N ALA A 175 1.48 -5.90 4.18
CA ALA A 175 0.11 -6.36 4.19
C ALA A 175 -0.11 -7.46 5.24
N ALA A 176 -1.12 -7.32 6.09
CA ALA A 176 -1.49 -8.31 7.12
C ALA A 176 -0.31 -8.76 8.01
N GLY A 177 0.61 -7.86 8.34
CA GLY A 177 1.77 -8.16 9.19
C GLY A 177 2.91 -8.91 8.48
N LYS A 178 2.84 -9.02 7.16
CA LYS A 178 3.92 -9.54 6.31
C LYS A 178 4.51 -8.44 5.47
N GLU A 179 5.78 -8.59 5.18
CA GLU A 179 6.54 -7.75 4.27
C GLU A 179 6.75 -8.54 2.97
N ASP A 180 6.23 -7.99 1.87
CA ASP A 180 6.40 -8.55 0.54
C ASP A 180 7.25 -7.58 -0.29
N GLU A 181 8.28 -8.11 -0.95
CA GLU A 181 9.17 -7.36 -1.83
C GLU A 181 8.90 -7.70 -3.29
N PHE A 182 8.71 -6.66 -4.11
CA PHE A 182 8.51 -6.79 -5.55
C PHE A 182 9.57 -6.00 -6.31
N ARG A 183 10.18 -6.63 -7.29
CA ARG A 183 11.13 -5.94 -8.17
C ARG A 183 10.40 -5.09 -9.19
N LEU A 184 10.79 -3.82 -9.30
CA LEU A 184 10.29 -2.87 -10.28
C LEU A 184 11.28 -2.71 -11.45
N ARG A 185 10.75 -2.45 -12.64
CA ARG A 185 11.51 -2.16 -13.86
C ARG A 185 11.29 -0.70 -14.27
N LEU A 186 11.80 0.23 -13.44
CA LEU A 186 11.54 1.66 -13.62
C LEU A 186 12.32 2.28 -14.81
N ASP A 187 13.50 1.73 -15.16
CA ASP A 187 14.24 2.17 -16.35
C ASP A 187 13.47 1.79 -17.62
N ASP A 188 12.98 0.53 -17.72
CA ASP A 188 12.15 0.08 -18.84
C ASP A 188 10.89 0.95 -18.97
N LEU A 189 10.27 1.28 -17.84
CA LEU A 189 9.07 2.11 -17.82
C LEU A 189 9.31 3.52 -18.35
N VAL A 190 10.40 4.18 -17.91
CA VAL A 190 10.62 5.62 -18.16
C VAL A 190 11.49 5.86 -19.39
N ARG A 191 12.53 5.03 -19.62
CA ARG A 191 13.48 5.23 -20.72
C ARG A 191 13.06 4.50 -21.98
N ASP A 192 12.53 3.28 -21.84
CA ASP A 192 12.14 2.45 -22.97
C ASP A 192 10.64 2.58 -23.30
N GLY A 193 9.86 3.23 -22.41
CA GLY A 193 8.42 3.41 -22.59
C GLY A 193 7.62 2.12 -22.43
N ASP A 194 8.19 1.09 -21.76
CA ASP A 194 7.49 -0.17 -21.52
C ASP A 194 6.39 0.00 -20.47
N ILE A 195 5.19 0.34 -20.91
CA ILE A 195 4.03 0.49 -20.02
C ILE A 195 3.68 -0.81 -19.28
N SER A 196 4.20 -1.96 -19.76
CA SER A 196 4.00 -3.23 -19.05
C SER A 196 4.73 -3.28 -17.72
N ALA A 197 5.74 -2.45 -17.49
CA ALA A 197 6.46 -2.30 -16.26
C ALA A 197 5.74 -1.38 -15.23
N ASN A 198 4.67 -0.69 -15.66
CA ASN A 198 3.90 0.15 -14.76
C ASN A 198 3.05 -0.71 -13.81
N VAL A 199 3.24 -0.55 -12.51
CA VAL A 199 2.56 -1.32 -11.47
C VAL A 199 1.66 -0.42 -10.65
N ALA A 200 0.56 -0.98 -10.12
CA ALA A 200 -0.32 -0.29 -9.20
C ALA A 200 0.30 -0.25 -7.80
N LEU A 201 0.28 0.93 -7.19
CA LEU A 201 0.71 1.15 -5.83
C LEU A 201 -0.46 1.01 -4.85
N GLN A 202 -0.13 0.75 -3.59
CA GLN A 202 -1.08 0.68 -2.48
C GLN A 202 -0.68 1.67 -1.38
N PRO A 203 -1.64 2.06 -0.50
CA PRO A 203 -1.31 2.83 0.69
C PRO A 203 -0.22 2.12 1.50
N GLY A 204 0.77 2.88 1.99
CA GLY A 204 1.86 2.36 2.79
C GLY A 204 3.05 1.80 2.01
N ASP A 205 2.97 1.70 0.69
CA ASP A 205 4.08 1.20 -0.14
C ASP A 205 5.35 2.05 0.01
N VAL A 206 6.49 1.37 0.01
CA VAL A 206 7.81 2.00 -0.01
C VAL A 206 8.57 1.60 -1.26
N VAL A 207 8.96 2.55 -2.08
CA VAL A 207 9.77 2.33 -3.28
C VAL A 207 11.22 2.70 -2.97
N ILE A 208 12.12 1.73 -3.09
CA ILE A 208 13.56 1.89 -2.85
C ILE A 208 14.26 1.83 -4.20
N ILE A 209 14.96 2.90 -4.55
CA ILE A 209 15.67 3.01 -5.83
C ILE A 209 17.17 3.03 -5.52
N PRO A 210 17.90 1.92 -5.76
CA PRO A 210 19.32 1.86 -5.47
C PRO A 210 20.15 2.63 -6.51
N GLU A 211 21.37 2.98 -6.12
CA GLU A 211 22.39 3.53 -7.00
C GLU A 211 22.91 2.45 -7.97
N ALA A 212 23.25 2.86 -9.18
CA ALA A 212 23.92 2.01 -10.15
C ALA A 212 25.41 1.86 -9.76
N TRP A 213 25.88 0.62 -9.69
CA TRP A 213 27.30 0.32 -9.54
C TRP A 213 27.93 0.30 -10.94
N PHE A 214 29.00 1.05 -11.12
CA PHE A 214 29.81 1.09 -12.34
C PHE A 214 30.93 0.10 -12.28
#